data_12f6a25531f75a4df5cdc1f5e562f0b3
#
_entry.id   12f6a25531f75a4df5cdc1f5e562f0b3
#
_cell.length_a   1.000
_cell.length_b   1.000
_cell.length_c   1.000
_cell.angle_alpha   90.00
_cell.angle_beta   90.00
_cell.angle_gamma   90.00
#
_symmetry.space_group_name_H-M   'P 1'
#
loop_
_entity.id
_entity.type
_entity.pdbx_description
1 polymer ?
#
loop_
_entity_poly.entity_id
_entity_poly.type
_entity_poly.pdbx_seq_one_letter_code
_entity_poly.pdbx_strand_id
1 'polypeptide(L)'
;MVESAKNACAICHEAIPAESSAARPITGNVCSKCVNSFGAPQGVPLRDFLDRLDVPVIVADGDAVVSAANKPLLAMLGKSLGQIAGQRGGDVFECAYAHLPGGCGHTVHCSGCAIRMAVTETFTTGRSLRNVPAYLNRDMPTQFLQLSLAISTEKAWGMVLLRIDHIGPRPEPGRESQGH
;
A
#
# COMPACT_ATOMS: atom_id res chain seq x y z
N MET A 1 -25.02 -15.77 17.98
CA MET A 1 -25.58 -14.67 17.16
C MET A 1 -24.61 -13.51 17.19
N VAL A 2 -23.61 -13.53 16.32
CA VAL A 2 -22.63 -12.45 16.18
C VAL A 2 -22.32 -12.32 14.69
N GLU A 3 -23.23 -11.65 13.95
CA GLU A 3 -23.09 -11.46 12.50
C GLU A 3 -23.26 -9.98 12.09
N SER A 4 -22.94 -9.04 12.98
CA SER A 4 -23.24 -7.61 12.77
C SER A 4 -22.03 -6.70 12.54
N ALA A 5 -20.81 -7.23 12.39
CA ALA A 5 -19.61 -6.38 12.34
C ALA A 5 -19.04 -6.14 10.92
N LYS A 6 -19.62 -6.74 9.87
CA LYS A 6 -19.02 -6.69 8.52
C LYS A 6 -19.37 -5.47 7.68
N ASN A 7 -20.33 -4.65 8.08
CA ASN A 7 -20.80 -3.49 7.32
C ASN A 7 -20.83 -2.18 8.13
N ALA A 8 -19.96 -2.03 9.10
CA ALA A 8 -19.83 -0.78 9.84
C ALA A 8 -18.70 0.10 9.24
N CYS A 9 -18.92 1.40 9.21
CA CYS A 9 -17.92 2.36 8.81
C CYS A 9 -16.72 2.33 9.77
N ALA A 10 -15.52 2.21 9.24
CA ALA A 10 -14.28 2.17 10.02
C ALA A 10 -13.98 3.48 10.79
N ILE A 11 -14.69 4.57 10.47
CA ILE A 11 -14.46 5.89 11.06
C ILE A 11 -15.56 6.27 12.06
N CYS A 12 -16.84 6.26 11.63
CA CYS A 12 -17.94 6.66 12.50
C CYS A 12 -18.67 5.48 13.16
N HIS A 13 -18.31 4.26 12.82
CA HIS A 13 -18.91 3.01 13.30
C HIS A 13 -20.42 2.86 12.97
N GLU A 14 -20.98 3.74 12.16
CA GLU A 14 -22.35 3.60 11.66
C GLU A 14 -22.45 2.47 10.62
N ALA A 15 -23.58 1.78 10.59
CA ALA A 15 -23.85 0.76 9.58
C ALA A 15 -23.89 1.36 8.17
N ILE A 16 -23.19 0.75 7.22
CA ILE A 16 -23.22 1.16 5.81
C ILE A 16 -24.41 0.46 5.16
N PRO A 17 -25.42 1.20 4.63
CA PRO A 17 -26.56 0.59 3.96
C PRO A 17 -26.14 -0.24 2.76
N ALA A 18 -26.72 -1.43 2.61
CA ALA A 18 -26.43 -2.35 1.52
C ALA A 18 -26.83 -1.83 0.13
N GLU A 19 -27.69 -0.82 0.07
CA GLU A 19 -28.24 -0.29 -1.19
C GLU A 19 -27.32 0.70 -1.93
N SER A 20 -26.15 0.99 -1.39
CA SER A 20 -25.13 1.83 -2.05
C SER A 20 -24.26 1.06 -3.05
N SER A 21 -24.79 -0.03 -3.61
CA SER A 21 -24.07 -1.01 -4.44
C SER A 21 -23.74 -0.54 -5.87
N ALA A 22 -24.16 0.64 -6.31
CA ALA A 22 -23.87 1.15 -7.67
C ALA A 22 -22.51 1.85 -7.80
N ALA A 23 -21.86 2.17 -6.72
CA ALA A 23 -20.47 2.61 -6.69
C ALA A 23 -19.87 2.11 -5.37
N ARG A 24 -19.30 0.91 -5.36
CA ARG A 24 -18.41 0.53 -4.26
C ARG A 24 -17.32 1.59 -4.21
N PRO A 25 -17.29 2.46 -3.18
CA PRO A 25 -16.17 3.35 -3.04
C PRO A 25 -14.93 2.46 -2.87
N ILE A 26 -13.87 2.83 -3.54
CA ILE A 26 -12.53 2.23 -3.53
C ILE A 26 -11.92 2.25 -2.11
N THR A 27 -12.68 2.68 -1.12
CA THR A 27 -12.27 2.92 0.25
C THR A 27 -12.93 1.92 1.17
N GLY A 28 -12.54 0.64 1.14
CA GLY A 28 -12.92 -0.31 2.19
C GLY A 28 -14.23 0.02 2.93
N ASN A 29 -14.41 -0.32 4.16
CA ASN A 29 -15.62 -0.06 4.97
C ASN A 29 -15.70 1.41 5.47
N VAL A 30 -15.64 2.41 4.59
CA VAL A 30 -15.88 3.81 4.94
C VAL A 30 -17.17 4.30 4.28
N CYS A 31 -18.10 4.85 5.08
CA CYS A 31 -19.37 5.34 4.56
C CYS A 31 -19.17 6.64 3.74
N SER A 32 -20.07 6.90 2.80
CA SER A 32 -20.05 8.10 1.96
C SER A 32 -20.03 9.41 2.77
N LYS A 33 -20.64 9.42 3.93
CA LYS A 33 -20.65 10.54 4.87
C LYS A 33 -19.23 10.87 5.38
N CYS A 34 -18.47 9.84 5.78
CA CYS A 34 -17.08 10.00 6.19
C CYS A 34 -16.17 10.30 5.01
N VAL A 35 -16.34 9.63 3.88
CA VAL A 35 -15.61 9.98 2.65
C VAL A 35 -15.83 11.45 2.28
N ASN A 36 -17.05 11.94 2.35
CA ASN A 36 -17.38 13.34 2.05
C ASN A 36 -16.93 14.31 3.16
N SER A 37 -16.84 13.87 4.42
CA SER A 37 -16.34 14.73 5.51
C SER A 37 -14.82 14.87 5.53
N PHE A 38 -14.08 14.01 4.82
CA PHE A 38 -12.69 14.27 4.43
C PHE A 38 -12.57 15.39 3.39
N GLY A 39 -13.61 15.65 2.64
CA GLY A 39 -13.84 16.86 1.85
C GLY A 39 -14.45 18.00 2.67
N ALA A 40 -14.30 18.02 4.00
CA ALA A 40 -14.77 19.09 4.86
C ALA A 40 -14.41 20.48 4.28
N PRO A 41 -15.14 21.55 4.58
CA PRO A 41 -15.34 22.74 3.71
C PRO A 41 -14.09 23.48 3.26
N GLN A 42 -12.93 22.89 3.50
CA GLN A 42 -11.61 23.23 2.96
C GLN A 42 -10.83 21.96 2.52
N GLY A 43 -11.50 20.80 2.47
CA GLY A 43 -10.86 19.52 2.27
C GLY A 43 -10.50 19.30 0.82
N VAL A 44 -9.22 19.26 0.54
CA VAL A 44 -8.67 18.64 -0.66
C VAL A 44 -9.02 17.16 -0.61
N PRO A 45 -9.66 16.56 -1.63
CA PRO A 45 -9.87 15.12 -1.68
C PRO A 45 -8.56 14.38 -1.37
N LEU A 46 -8.63 13.26 -0.64
CA LEU A 46 -7.42 12.50 -0.26
C LEU A 46 -6.49 12.28 -1.45
N ARG A 47 -7.05 11.97 -2.62
CA ARG A 47 -6.29 11.81 -3.84
C ARG A 47 -5.51 13.06 -4.23
N ASP A 48 -6.16 14.22 -4.21
CA ASP A 48 -5.53 15.49 -4.59
C ASP A 48 -4.46 15.88 -3.56
N PHE A 49 -4.67 15.53 -2.29
CA PHE A 49 -3.64 15.68 -1.25
C PHE A 49 -2.44 14.76 -1.54
N LEU A 50 -2.68 13.47 -1.79
CA LEU A 50 -1.63 12.51 -2.09
C LEU A 50 -0.85 12.89 -3.36
N ASP A 51 -1.55 13.43 -4.37
CA ASP A 51 -0.95 13.87 -5.64
C ASP A 51 -0.04 15.12 -5.51
N ARG A 52 -0.13 15.85 -4.38
CA ARG A 52 0.77 16.97 -4.07
C ARG A 52 2.08 16.53 -3.41
N LEU A 53 2.16 15.28 -2.99
CA LEU A 53 3.40 14.73 -2.44
C LEU A 53 4.33 14.35 -3.59
N ASP A 54 5.55 14.86 -3.57
CA ASP A 54 6.57 14.60 -4.59
C ASP A 54 7.20 13.21 -4.48
N VAL A 55 6.84 12.46 -3.45
CA VAL A 55 7.34 11.11 -3.18
C VAL A 55 6.26 10.06 -3.50
N PRO A 56 6.65 8.86 -3.97
CA PRO A 56 5.70 7.78 -4.23
C PRO A 56 5.00 7.32 -2.96
N VAL A 57 3.66 7.35 -2.96
CA VAL A 57 2.82 6.91 -1.84
C VAL A 57 1.75 5.96 -2.32
N ILE A 58 1.57 4.86 -1.58
CA ILE A 58 0.50 3.89 -1.74
C ILE A 58 -0.31 3.80 -0.44
N VAL A 59 -1.61 3.64 -0.56
CA VAL A 59 -2.52 3.41 0.57
C VAL A 59 -3.03 1.99 0.50
N ALA A 60 -2.89 1.24 1.56
CA ALA A 60 -3.29 -0.15 1.65
C ALA A 60 -3.96 -0.47 2.99
N ASP A 61 -4.70 -1.57 3.05
CA ASP A 61 -5.22 -2.14 4.29
C ASP A 61 -4.17 -3.00 5.02
N GLY A 62 -4.59 -3.66 6.11
CA GLY A 62 -3.73 -4.53 6.91
C GLY A 62 -3.22 -5.79 6.19
N ASP A 63 -3.90 -6.20 5.13
CA ASP A 63 -3.52 -7.31 4.27
C ASP A 63 -2.67 -6.87 3.07
N ALA A 64 -2.26 -5.60 3.06
CA ALA A 64 -1.52 -4.95 2.00
C ALA A 64 -2.27 -4.92 0.64
N VAL A 65 -3.61 -4.90 0.68
CA VAL A 65 -4.45 -4.67 -0.49
C VAL A 65 -4.54 -3.17 -0.75
N VAL A 66 -4.19 -2.78 -1.96
CA VAL A 66 -4.07 -1.38 -2.38
C VAL A 66 -5.44 -0.75 -2.62
N SER A 67 -5.69 0.40 -2.03
CA SER A 67 -6.90 1.19 -2.22
C SER A 67 -6.68 2.50 -2.97
N ALA A 68 -5.51 3.12 -2.80
CA ALA A 68 -5.15 4.36 -3.47
C ALA A 68 -3.64 4.46 -3.71
N ALA A 69 -3.26 5.33 -4.64
CA ALA A 69 -1.88 5.67 -4.93
C ALA A 69 -1.82 7.06 -5.54
N ASN A 70 -0.70 7.76 -5.35
CA ASN A 70 -0.48 9.07 -5.94
C ASN A 70 0.18 8.99 -7.32
N LYS A 71 0.16 10.11 -8.05
CA LYS A 71 0.77 10.22 -9.38
C LYS A 71 2.25 9.82 -9.44
N PRO A 72 3.12 10.23 -8.50
CA PRO A 72 4.52 9.79 -8.48
C PRO A 72 4.66 8.26 -8.43
N LEU A 73 3.85 7.56 -7.61
CA LEU A 73 3.87 6.10 -7.57
C LEU A 73 3.39 5.49 -8.89
N LEU A 74 2.26 5.96 -9.42
CA LEU A 74 1.70 5.46 -10.68
C LEU A 74 2.67 5.64 -11.83
N ALA A 75 3.33 6.81 -11.91
CA ALA A 75 4.36 7.09 -12.91
C ALA A 75 5.59 6.17 -12.74
N MET A 76 6.04 5.94 -11.52
CA MET A 76 7.15 5.04 -11.22
C MET A 76 6.86 3.59 -11.64
N LEU A 77 5.61 3.15 -11.47
CA LEU A 77 5.19 1.79 -11.85
C LEU A 77 4.81 1.66 -13.33
N GLY A 78 4.55 2.76 -14.02
CA GLY A 78 3.97 2.74 -15.37
C GLY A 78 2.55 2.18 -15.41
N LYS A 79 1.80 2.30 -14.32
CA LYS A 79 0.46 1.72 -14.14
C LYS A 79 -0.57 2.80 -13.82
N SER A 80 -1.83 2.52 -14.15
CA SER A 80 -2.98 3.33 -13.73
C SER A 80 -3.53 2.84 -12.38
N LEU A 81 -4.25 3.71 -11.67
CA LEU A 81 -4.91 3.31 -10.41
C LEU A 81 -5.87 2.13 -10.61
N GLY A 82 -6.60 2.09 -11.74
CA GLY A 82 -7.53 0.99 -12.04
C GLY A 82 -6.84 -0.38 -12.20
N GLN A 83 -5.56 -0.39 -12.52
CA GLN A 83 -4.76 -1.62 -12.66
C GLN A 83 -4.21 -2.12 -11.32
N ILE A 84 -4.10 -1.25 -10.31
CA ILE A 84 -3.49 -1.63 -9.03
C ILE A 84 -4.47 -1.65 -7.86
N ALA A 85 -5.60 -0.96 -7.96
CA ALA A 85 -6.62 -0.95 -6.91
C ALA A 85 -7.21 -2.35 -6.71
N GLY A 86 -7.31 -2.78 -5.45
CA GLY A 86 -7.77 -4.11 -5.08
C GLY A 86 -6.71 -5.20 -5.22
N GLN A 87 -5.52 -4.89 -5.74
CA GLN A 87 -4.40 -5.82 -5.84
C GLN A 87 -3.54 -5.81 -4.57
N ARG A 88 -2.82 -6.87 -4.31
CA ARG A 88 -1.83 -6.92 -3.22
C ARG A 88 -0.53 -6.24 -3.63
N GLY A 89 0.20 -5.72 -2.65
CA GLY A 89 1.44 -5.00 -2.92
C GLY A 89 2.43 -5.77 -3.80
N GLY A 90 2.56 -7.09 -3.64
CA GLY A 90 3.44 -7.91 -4.48
C GLY A 90 3.04 -7.92 -5.95
N ASP A 91 1.73 -7.94 -6.25
CA ASP A 91 1.23 -7.91 -7.62
C ASP A 91 1.41 -6.52 -8.23
N VAL A 92 1.22 -5.47 -7.41
CA VAL A 92 1.41 -4.08 -7.81
C VAL A 92 2.86 -3.80 -8.17
N PHE A 93 3.81 -4.28 -7.36
CA PHE A 93 5.24 -4.10 -7.57
C PHE A 93 5.91 -5.18 -8.44
N GLU A 94 5.13 -6.15 -8.96
CA GLU A 94 5.62 -7.26 -9.78
C GLU A 94 6.70 -8.09 -9.06
N CYS A 95 6.42 -8.42 -7.80
CA CYS A 95 7.29 -9.27 -7.01
C CYS A 95 7.32 -10.68 -7.60
N ALA A 96 8.51 -11.22 -7.89
CA ALA A 96 8.68 -12.56 -8.44
C ALA A 96 7.95 -13.64 -7.62
N TYR A 97 7.87 -13.46 -6.32
CA TYR A 97 7.19 -14.42 -5.44
C TYR A 97 5.66 -14.28 -5.44
N ALA A 98 5.10 -13.20 -5.99
CA ALA A 98 3.65 -13.04 -6.10
C ALA A 98 3.03 -14.00 -7.12
N HIS A 99 3.81 -14.49 -8.08
CA HIS A 99 3.38 -15.46 -9.11
C HIS A 99 3.44 -16.91 -8.63
N LEU A 100 4.01 -17.18 -7.46
CA LEU A 100 4.06 -18.53 -6.90
C LEU A 100 2.69 -18.96 -6.37
N PRO A 101 2.43 -20.28 -6.26
CA PRO A 101 1.20 -20.80 -5.67
C PRO A 101 0.91 -20.16 -4.32
N GLY A 102 -0.32 -19.67 -4.13
CA GLY A 102 -0.75 -18.91 -2.96
C GLY A 102 -0.72 -17.39 -3.15
N GLY A 103 0.07 -16.87 -4.07
CA GLY A 103 0.15 -15.43 -4.37
C GLY A 103 0.83 -14.61 -3.30
N CYS A 104 0.83 -13.29 -3.49
CA CYS A 104 1.41 -12.36 -2.53
C CYS A 104 0.79 -12.52 -1.14
N GLY A 105 1.63 -12.65 -0.13
CA GLY A 105 1.23 -12.80 1.28
C GLY A 105 1.09 -14.25 1.75
N HIS A 106 1.07 -15.23 0.86
CA HIS A 106 0.84 -16.64 1.20
C HIS A 106 1.98 -17.59 0.80
N THR A 107 3.04 -17.07 0.20
CA THR A 107 4.23 -17.87 -0.12
C THR A 107 5.20 -17.90 1.07
N VAL A 108 6.10 -18.90 1.09
CA VAL A 108 7.13 -19.00 2.14
C VAL A 108 8.05 -17.77 2.20
N HIS A 109 8.20 -17.07 1.09
CA HIS A 109 9.02 -15.84 1.00
C HIS A 109 8.34 -14.64 1.63
N CYS A 110 7.01 -14.67 1.80
CA CYS A 110 6.25 -13.55 2.35
C CYS A 110 6.38 -13.42 3.87
N SER A 111 6.77 -14.47 4.58
CA SER A 111 7.03 -14.43 6.03
C SER A 111 8.19 -13.51 6.39
N GLY A 112 9.18 -13.35 5.51
CA GLY A 112 10.32 -12.45 5.67
C GLY A 112 10.21 -11.16 4.85
N CYS A 113 9.05 -10.85 4.27
CA CYS A 113 8.88 -9.66 3.46
C CYS A 113 8.80 -8.40 4.35
N ALA A 114 9.86 -7.57 4.33
CA ALA A 114 9.94 -6.36 5.13
C ALA A 114 8.80 -5.36 4.82
N ILE A 115 8.37 -5.25 3.55
CA ILE A 115 7.26 -4.40 3.15
C ILE A 115 5.97 -4.85 3.84
N ARG A 116 5.64 -6.14 3.75
CA ARG A 116 4.44 -6.69 4.39
C ARG A 116 4.50 -6.56 5.90
N MET A 117 5.64 -6.89 6.51
CA MET A 117 5.83 -6.77 7.96
C MET A 117 5.62 -5.34 8.43
N ALA A 118 6.18 -4.35 7.73
CA ALA A 118 6.01 -2.93 8.05
C ALA A 118 4.54 -2.49 7.95
N VAL A 119 3.82 -2.91 6.91
CA VAL A 119 2.38 -2.60 6.75
C VAL A 119 1.57 -3.24 7.86
N THR A 120 1.77 -4.54 8.11
CA THR A 120 1.02 -5.28 9.16
C THR A 120 1.30 -4.72 10.56
N GLU A 121 2.55 -4.43 10.87
CA GLU A 121 2.94 -3.84 12.16
C GLU A 121 2.28 -2.47 12.36
N THR A 122 2.41 -1.59 11.36
CA THR A 122 1.79 -0.25 11.44
C THR A 122 0.28 -0.35 11.52
N PHE A 123 -0.35 -1.24 10.75
CA PHE A 123 -1.80 -1.44 10.80
C PHE A 123 -2.26 -1.90 12.18
N THR A 124 -1.57 -2.88 12.77
CA THR A 124 -1.96 -3.51 14.03
C THR A 124 -1.67 -2.62 15.23
N THR A 125 -0.49 -2.00 15.25
CA THR A 125 -0.03 -1.25 16.44
C THR A 125 -0.33 0.24 16.38
N GLY A 126 -0.54 0.79 15.18
CA GLY A 126 -0.63 2.25 14.95
C GLY A 126 0.72 2.96 14.95
N ARG A 127 1.82 2.24 15.18
CA ARG A 127 3.16 2.80 15.22
C ARG A 127 3.66 3.11 13.81
N SER A 128 4.08 4.36 13.57
CA SER A 128 4.74 4.73 12.33
C SER A 128 6.15 4.18 12.28
N LEU A 129 6.55 3.68 11.13
CA LEU A 129 7.91 3.20 10.85
C LEU A 129 8.58 4.14 9.85
N ARG A 130 9.89 4.32 9.98
CA ARG A 130 10.69 5.24 9.16
C ARG A 130 11.91 4.54 8.58
N ASN A 131 12.16 4.78 7.28
CA ASN A 131 13.36 4.29 6.59
C ASN A 131 13.62 2.79 6.79
N VAL A 132 12.56 1.98 6.80
CA VAL A 132 12.68 0.52 6.91
C VAL A 132 13.33 -0.01 5.64
N PRO A 133 14.48 -0.68 5.73
CA PRO A 133 15.09 -1.29 4.56
C PRO A 133 14.25 -2.48 4.07
N ALA A 134 14.01 -2.53 2.79
CA ALA A 134 13.27 -3.60 2.15
C ALA A 134 13.91 -3.99 0.83
N TYR A 135 13.67 -5.22 0.41
CA TYR A 135 14.16 -5.73 -0.88
C TYR A 135 12.98 -6.26 -1.68
N LEU A 136 12.99 -5.95 -2.97
CA LEU A 136 12.01 -6.41 -3.92
C LEU A 136 12.72 -7.21 -5.02
N ASN A 137 12.32 -8.43 -5.20
CA ASN A 137 12.76 -9.26 -6.30
C ASN A 137 11.74 -9.17 -7.43
N ARG A 138 12.14 -8.62 -8.57
CA ARG A 138 11.29 -8.54 -9.77
C ARG A 138 11.76 -9.55 -10.80
N ASP A 139 10.79 -10.26 -11.37
CA ASP A 139 11.04 -11.16 -12.49
C ASP A 139 10.85 -10.36 -13.79
N MET A 140 11.95 -10.16 -14.51
CA MET A 140 11.95 -9.45 -15.78
C MET A 140 12.19 -10.47 -16.90
N PRO A 141 11.65 -10.28 -18.11
CA PRO A 141 11.73 -11.28 -19.19
C PRO A 141 13.14 -11.72 -19.53
N THR A 142 14.15 -10.90 -19.24
CA THR A 142 15.55 -11.15 -19.59
C THR A 142 16.48 -11.26 -18.40
N GLN A 143 16.03 -10.88 -17.19
CA GLN A 143 16.89 -10.87 -16.00
C GLN A 143 16.09 -10.84 -14.71
N PHE A 144 16.66 -11.37 -13.65
CA PHE A 144 16.16 -11.21 -12.30
C PHE A 144 16.71 -9.91 -11.70
N LEU A 145 15.83 -8.98 -11.37
CA LEU A 145 16.22 -7.69 -10.83
C LEU A 145 15.93 -7.63 -9.33
N GLN A 146 16.97 -7.35 -8.53
CA GLN A 146 16.81 -7.04 -7.11
C GLN A 146 16.85 -5.55 -6.89
N LEU A 147 15.79 -5.01 -6.28
CA LEU A 147 15.70 -3.62 -5.89
C LEU A 147 15.87 -3.49 -4.37
N SER A 148 16.61 -2.47 -3.97
CA SER A 148 16.72 -2.00 -2.59
C SER A 148 15.76 -0.83 -2.42
N LEU A 149 14.97 -0.87 -1.35
CA LEU A 149 14.02 0.17 -1.00
C LEU A 149 14.28 0.64 0.43
N ALA A 150 14.00 1.91 0.69
CA ALA A 150 13.71 2.41 2.01
C ALA A 150 12.25 2.85 2.03
N ILE A 151 11.48 2.36 3.01
CA ILE A 151 10.06 2.66 3.12
C ILE A 151 9.71 3.25 4.48
N SER A 152 8.71 4.10 4.50
CA SER A 152 8.09 4.60 5.72
C SER A 152 6.60 4.31 5.71
N THR A 153 6.05 3.97 6.88
CA THR A 153 4.63 3.66 7.02
C THR A 153 3.99 4.49 8.11
N GLU A 154 2.75 4.87 7.90
CA GLU A 154 1.93 5.59 8.86
C GLU A 154 0.49 5.12 8.80
N LYS A 155 -0.14 4.91 9.97
CA LYS A 155 -1.55 4.55 10.05
C LYS A 155 -2.41 5.80 10.05
N ALA A 156 -3.34 5.87 9.11
CA ALA A 156 -4.33 6.91 9.05
C ALA A 156 -5.70 6.30 8.67
N TRP A 157 -6.74 6.62 9.43
CA TRP A 157 -8.14 6.24 9.13
C TRP A 157 -8.35 4.75 8.83
N GLY A 158 -7.71 3.86 9.60
CA GLY A 158 -7.85 2.42 9.41
C GLY A 158 -7.10 1.85 8.20
N MET A 159 -6.28 2.66 7.54
CA MET A 159 -5.43 2.29 6.42
C MET A 159 -3.96 2.58 6.75
N VAL A 160 -3.07 2.04 5.97
CA VAL A 160 -1.63 2.33 6.04
C VAL A 160 -1.22 3.13 4.81
N LEU A 161 -0.64 4.29 5.03
CA LEU A 161 0.10 5.03 4.03
C LEU A 161 1.52 4.47 4.03
N LEU A 162 1.94 3.90 2.91
CA LEU A 162 3.31 3.47 2.68
C LEU A 162 3.96 4.42 1.68
N ARG A 163 5.01 5.08 2.13
CA ARG A 163 5.85 5.96 1.32
C ARG A 163 7.13 5.23 0.93
N ILE A 164 7.53 5.38 -0.32
CA ILE A 164 8.85 4.91 -0.79
C ILE A 164 9.81 6.08 -0.67
N ASP A 165 10.70 6.03 0.31
CA ASP A 165 11.68 7.06 0.57
C ASP A 165 12.88 6.98 -0.40
N HIS A 166 13.22 5.74 -0.79
CA HIS A 166 14.27 5.45 -1.77
C HIS A 166 13.96 4.15 -2.50
N ILE A 167 14.33 4.09 -3.76
CA ILE A 167 14.34 2.88 -4.59
C ILE A 167 15.53 2.92 -5.55
N GLY A 168 16.24 1.81 -5.64
CA GLY A 168 17.38 1.67 -6.54
C GLY A 168 17.81 0.21 -6.70
N PRO A 169 18.76 -0.07 -7.55
CA PRO A 169 19.32 -1.42 -7.67
C PRO A 169 19.93 -1.82 -6.32
N ARG A 170 19.83 -3.11 -5.99
CA ARG A 170 20.48 -3.63 -4.79
C ARG A 170 22.01 -3.53 -4.96
N PRO A 171 22.73 -2.94 -4.00
CA PRO A 171 24.18 -2.94 -4.02
C PRO A 171 24.70 -4.38 -4.06
N GLU A 172 25.67 -4.65 -4.93
CA GLU A 172 26.35 -5.96 -4.93
C GLU A 172 27.08 -6.14 -3.61
N PRO A 173 26.96 -7.32 -2.95
CA PRO A 173 27.71 -7.60 -1.74
C PRO A 173 29.21 -7.59 -2.11
N GLY A 174 29.96 -6.56 -1.65
CA GLY A 174 31.41 -6.47 -1.84
C GLY A 174 31.94 -5.20 -2.51
N ARG A 175 31.10 -4.27 -2.99
CA ARG A 175 31.53 -2.92 -3.36
C ARG A 175 31.27 -1.94 -2.23
N GLU A 176 32.03 -2.07 -1.14
CA GLU A 176 32.24 -0.92 -0.26
C GLU A 176 32.88 0.19 -1.08
N SER A 177 32.24 1.34 -1.13
CA SER A 177 32.77 2.56 -1.72
C SER A 177 34.13 2.86 -1.10
N GLN A 178 35.21 2.59 -1.82
CA GLN A 178 36.48 3.20 -1.52
C GLN A 178 36.30 4.69 -1.77
N GLY A 179 35.97 5.41 -0.68
CA GLY A 179 35.95 6.86 -0.65
C GLY A 179 37.33 7.41 -0.89
N HIS A 180 37.38 8.33 -1.81
CA HIS A 180 38.48 9.31 -1.88
C HIS A 180 37.99 10.59 -1.29
#